data_212889f6defc63fcc155b9d5e96f4edb
#
_entry.id   212889f6defc63fcc155b9d5e96f4edb
#
_cell.length_a   1.000
_cell.length_b   1.000
_cell.length_c   1.000
_cell.angle_alpha   90.00
_cell.angle_beta   90.00
_cell.angle_gamma   90.00
#
_symmetry.space_group_name_H-M   'P 1'
#
loop_
_entity.id
_entity.type
_entity.pdbx_description
1 polymer ?
#
loop_
_entity_poly.entity_id
_entity_poly.type
_entity_poly.pdbx_seq_one_letter_code
_entity_poly.pdbx_strand_id
1 'polypeptide(L)'
;MEILKTMLAQNPRDSFARYGLAMEHVINGELEQAVAEFRVLLEYNPDYAAAYFHGGQALEKLGRIEDARAMYQTGIETTTRTGDQHTKSELQGALDMLPI
;
A
#
# COMPACT_ATOMS: atom_id res chain seq x y z
N MET A 1 3.17 5.18 -17.32
CA MET A 1 2.86 6.25 -16.32
C MET A 1 1.92 7.32 -16.86
N GLU A 2 2.07 7.72 -18.13
CA GLU A 2 1.23 8.79 -18.67
C GLU A 2 -0.25 8.46 -18.66
N ILE A 3 -0.61 7.20 -18.99
CA ILE A 3 -2.02 6.77 -18.97
C ILE A 3 -2.59 6.86 -17.56
N LEU A 4 -1.83 6.40 -16.56
CA LEU A 4 -2.27 6.45 -15.16
C LEU A 4 -2.44 7.88 -14.67
N LYS A 5 -1.51 8.78 -15.03
CA LYS A 5 -1.59 10.19 -14.65
C LYS A 5 -2.80 10.85 -15.30
N THR A 6 -3.10 10.52 -16.55
CA THR A 6 -4.29 11.02 -17.24
C THR A 6 -5.56 10.57 -16.54
N MET A 7 -5.63 9.28 -16.17
CA MET A 7 -6.78 8.74 -15.45
C MET A 7 -6.99 9.48 -14.11
N LEU A 8 -5.91 9.74 -13.38
CA LEU A 8 -5.98 10.43 -12.10
C LEU A 8 -6.33 11.91 -12.24
N ALA A 9 -5.92 12.54 -13.34
CA ALA A 9 -6.31 13.92 -13.63
C ALA A 9 -7.81 14.01 -13.84
N GLN A 10 -8.42 13.00 -14.48
CA GLN A 10 -9.87 12.95 -14.72
C GLN A 10 -10.64 12.52 -13.47
N ASN A 11 -10.06 11.61 -12.67
CA ASN A 11 -10.68 11.12 -11.44
C ASN A 11 -9.60 10.89 -10.38
N PRO A 12 -9.34 11.88 -9.51
CA PRO A 12 -8.30 11.74 -8.47
C PRO A 12 -8.57 10.61 -7.47
N ARG A 13 -9.80 10.12 -7.39
CA ARG A 13 -10.19 9.02 -6.49
C ARG A 13 -10.16 7.65 -7.16
N ASP A 14 -9.62 7.56 -8.38
CA ASP A 14 -9.51 6.29 -9.08
C ASP A 14 -8.45 5.43 -8.38
N SER A 15 -8.93 4.50 -7.54
CA SER A 15 -8.06 3.64 -6.73
C SER A 15 -7.18 2.74 -7.58
N PHE A 16 -7.73 2.20 -8.65
CA PHE A 16 -6.97 1.33 -9.55
C PHE A 16 -5.80 2.09 -10.19
N ALA A 17 -6.08 3.29 -10.70
CA ALA A 17 -5.03 4.10 -11.34
C ALA A 17 -3.96 4.53 -10.34
N ARG A 18 -4.36 4.91 -9.13
CA ARG A 18 -3.38 5.31 -8.11
C ARG A 18 -2.54 4.14 -7.63
N TYR A 19 -3.16 2.97 -7.46
CA TYR A 19 -2.42 1.75 -7.14
C TYR A 19 -1.39 1.45 -8.23
N GLY A 20 -1.80 1.54 -9.50
CA GLY A 20 -0.90 1.32 -10.63
C GLY A 20 0.27 2.30 -10.62
N LEU A 21 0.01 3.58 -10.35
CA LEU A 21 1.06 4.59 -10.25
C LEU A 21 2.04 4.28 -9.11
N ALA A 22 1.51 3.92 -7.94
CA ALA A 22 2.34 3.52 -6.81
C ALA A 22 3.24 2.34 -7.15
N MET A 23 2.69 1.32 -7.81
CA MET A 23 3.47 0.14 -8.20
C MET A 23 4.53 0.46 -9.24
N GLU A 24 4.27 1.41 -10.15
CA GLU A 24 5.30 1.88 -11.08
C GLU A 24 6.46 2.52 -10.32
N HIS A 25 6.18 3.31 -9.31
CA HIS A 25 7.21 3.88 -8.46
C HIS A 25 8.02 2.78 -7.75
N VAL A 26 7.34 1.72 -7.25
CA VAL A 26 8.03 0.59 -6.64
C VAL A 26 9.01 -0.06 -7.63
N ILE A 27 8.53 -0.34 -8.84
CA ILE A 27 9.32 -0.99 -9.88
C ILE A 27 10.55 -0.15 -10.23
N ASN A 28 10.40 1.17 -10.25
CA ASN A 28 11.47 2.09 -10.58
C ASN A 28 12.40 2.42 -9.39
N GLY A 29 12.15 1.84 -8.23
CA GLY A 29 12.95 2.10 -7.04
C GLY A 29 12.65 3.43 -6.36
N GLU A 30 11.58 4.10 -6.76
CA GLU A 30 11.16 5.40 -6.22
C GLU A 30 10.24 5.15 -5.00
N LEU A 31 10.84 4.64 -3.93
CA LEU A 31 10.07 4.10 -2.80
C LEU A 31 9.34 5.17 -2.01
N GLU A 32 9.90 6.36 -1.84
CA GLU A 32 9.22 7.43 -1.13
C GLU A 32 7.98 7.91 -1.89
N GLN A 33 8.09 8.03 -3.20
CA GLN A 33 6.95 8.39 -4.06
C GLN A 33 5.89 7.30 -4.01
N ALA A 34 6.31 6.02 -4.00
CA ALA A 34 5.37 4.90 -3.89
C ALA A 34 4.59 4.97 -2.58
N VAL A 35 5.27 5.19 -1.46
CA VAL A 35 4.62 5.29 -0.15
C VAL A 35 3.63 6.45 -0.14
N ALA A 36 4.00 7.61 -0.70
CA ALA A 36 3.10 8.76 -0.77
C ALA A 36 1.81 8.42 -1.52
N GLU A 37 1.93 7.72 -2.66
CA GLU A 37 0.76 7.33 -3.44
C GLU A 37 -0.11 6.30 -2.71
N PHE A 38 0.51 5.32 -2.04
CA PHE A 38 -0.26 4.36 -1.24
C PHE A 38 -1.01 5.06 -0.10
N ARG A 39 -0.41 6.05 0.54
CA ARG A 39 -1.09 6.78 1.61
C ARG A 39 -2.28 7.57 1.10
N VAL A 40 -2.14 8.24 -0.04
CA VAL A 40 -3.25 8.97 -0.67
C VAL A 40 -4.37 8.00 -1.05
N LEU A 41 -4.00 6.86 -1.65
CA LEU A 41 -4.97 5.82 -2.01
C LEU A 41 -5.79 5.40 -0.79
N LEU A 42 -5.13 5.15 0.34
CA LEU A 42 -5.80 4.70 1.55
C LEU A 42 -6.65 5.79 2.22
N GLU A 43 -6.37 7.06 1.96
CA GLU A 43 -7.25 8.14 2.38
C GLU A 43 -8.58 8.08 1.63
N TYR A 44 -8.55 7.80 0.33
CA TYR A 44 -9.76 7.71 -0.49
C TYR A 44 -10.46 6.36 -0.36
N ASN A 45 -9.70 5.30 -0.17
CA ASN A 45 -10.25 3.94 -0.13
C ASN A 45 -9.50 3.12 0.92
N PRO A 46 -9.86 3.27 2.20
CA PRO A 46 -9.17 2.57 3.30
C PRO A 46 -9.31 1.05 3.26
N ASP A 47 -10.23 0.51 2.45
CA ASP A 47 -10.42 -0.92 2.32
C ASP A 47 -9.59 -1.55 1.20
N TYR A 48 -8.73 -0.78 0.54
CA TYR A 48 -7.89 -1.28 -0.54
C TYR A 48 -6.71 -2.08 0.04
N ALA A 49 -6.96 -3.36 0.29
CA ALA A 49 -6.09 -4.21 1.10
C ALA A 49 -4.66 -4.31 0.58
N ALA A 50 -4.48 -4.44 -0.75
CA ALA A 50 -3.15 -4.60 -1.34
C ALA A 50 -2.22 -3.40 -1.07
N ALA A 51 -2.79 -2.21 -0.86
CA ALA A 51 -1.99 -1.01 -0.59
C ALA A 51 -1.30 -1.08 0.79
N TYR A 52 -1.92 -1.73 1.76
CA TYR A 52 -1.27 -1.93 3.06
C TYR A 52 -0.06 -2.85 2.94
N PHE A 53 -0.19 -3.90 2.14
CA PHE A 53 0.90 -4.87 1.96
C PHE A 53 2.07 -4.23 1.21
N HIS A 54 1.80 -3.67 0.04
CA HIS A 54 2.88 -3.10 -0.78
C HIS A 54 3.43 -1.80 -0.19
N GLY A 55 2.58 -1.00 0.45
CA GLY A 55 3.02 0.18 1.18
C GLY A 55 3.95 -0.19 2.33
N GLY A 56 3.59 -1.23 3.08
CA GLY A 56 4.43 -1.74 4.16
C GLY A 56 5.77 -2.24 3.66
N GLN A 57 5.78 -2.96 2.54
CA GLN A 57 7.03 -3.46 1.97
C GLN A 57 7.93 -2.33 1.49
N ALA A 58 7.37 -1.28 0.89
CA ALA A 58 8.14 -0.11 0.48
C ALA A 58 8.76 0.58 1.70
N LEU A 59 8.01 0.68 2.79
CA LEU A 59 8.53 1.25 4.04
C LEU A 59 9.66 0.42 4.63
N GLU A 60 9.55 -0.92 4.58
CA GLU A 60 10.65 -1.80 5.00
C GLU A 60 11.92 -1.52 4.20
N LYS A 61 11.79 -1.42 2.88
CA LYS A 61 12.94 -1.17 2.01
C LYS A 61 13.58 0.18 2.27
N LEU A 62 12.79 1.15 2.74
CA LEU A 62 13.29 2.46 3.16
C LEU A 62 13.90 2.43 4.57
N GLY A 63 13.83 1.30 5.27
CA GLY A 63 14.32 1.18 6.63
C GLY A 63 13.38 1.74 7.68
N ARG A 64 12.16 2.11 7.29
CA ARG A 64 11.16 2.69 8.20
C ARG A 64 10.33 1.56 8.81
N ILE A 65 10.93 0.80 9.71
CA ILE A 65 10.36 -0.44 10.22
C ILE A 65 9.08 -0.20 11.04
N GLU A 66 9.06 0.83 11.90
CA GLU A 66 7.87 1.09 12.72
C GLU A 66 6.69 1.58 11.88
N ASP A 67 6.95 2.34 10.83
CA ASP A 67 5.89 2.74 9.90
C ASP A 67 5.37 1.53 9.13
N ALA A 68 6.26 0.61 8.72
CA ALA A 68 5.86 -0.62 8.07
C ALA A 68 4.99 -1.47 8.99
N ARG A 69 5.38 -1.59 10.26
CA ARG A 69 4.61 -2.32 11.27
C ARG A 69 3.20 -1.76 11.39
N ALA A 70 3.08 -0.44 11.51
CA ALA A 70 1.78 0.23 11.62
C ALA A 70 0.92 -0.02 10.37
N MET A 71 1.54 0.03 9.19
CA MET A 71 0.84 -0.22 7.92
C MET A 71 0.27 -1.64 7.88
N TYR A 72 1.08 -2.63 8.24
CA TYR A 72 0.62 -4.03 8.28
C TYR A 72 -0.47 -4.25 9.32
N GLN A 73 -0.32 -3.67 10.50
CA GLN A 73 -1.32 -3.81 11.57
C GLN A 73 -2.68 -3.24 11.15
N THR A 74 -2.68 -2.05 10.56
CA THR A 74 -3.90 -1.43 10.05
C THR A 74 -4.53 -2.30 8.95
N GLY A 75 -3.69 -2.83 8.07
CA GLY A 75 -4.16 -3.73 7.02
C GLY A 75 -4.80 -5.00 7.56
N ILE A 76 -4.23 -5.57 8.64
CA ILE A 76 -4.80 -6.76 9.29
C ILE A 76 -6.17 -6.43 9.90
N GLU A 77 -6.30 -5.30 10.58
CA GLU A 77 -7.59 -4.87 11.12
C GLU A 77 -8.62 -4.72 9.99
N THR A 78 -8.21 -4.09 8.89
CA THR A 78 -9.09 -3.86 7.74
C THR A 78 -9.52 -5.17 7.10
N THR A 79 -8.59 -6.09 6.83
CA THR A 79 -8.91 -7.36 6.19
C THR A 79 -9.68 -8.30 7.10
N THR A 80 -9.52 -8.16 8.41
CA THR A 80 -10.36 -8.89 9.37
C THR A 80 -11.80 -8.42 9.26
N ARG A 81 -12.02 -7.11 9.20
CA ARG A 81 -13.35 -6.53 9.09
C ARG A 81 -14.03 -6.88 7.75
N THR A 82 -13.26 -6.84 6.65
CA THR A 82 -13.83 -7.11 5.32
C THR A 82 -13.90 -8.59 4.98
N GLY A 83 -13.25 -9.45 5.74
CA GLY A 83 -13.25 -10.90 5.49
C GLY A 83 -12.24 -11.34 4.44
N ASP A 84 -11.26 -10.53 4.09
CA ASP A 84 -10.23 -10.86 3.10
C ASP A 84 -9.13 -11.71 3.75
N GLN A 85 -9.36 -13.01 3.85
CA GLN A 85 -8.44 -13.93 4.52
C GLN A 85 -7.11 -14.08 3.80
N HIS A 86 -7.12 -14.03 2.48
CA HIS A 86 -5.89 -14.18 1.69
C HIS A 86 -4.90 -13.04 1.98
N THR A 87 -5.35 -11.80 1.84
CA THR A 87 -4.49 -10.64 2.10
C THR A 87 -4.12 -10.54 3.57
N LYS A 88 -5.06 -10.89 4.46
CA LYS A 88 -4.76 -10.92 5.90
C LYS A 88 -3.59 -11.84 6.22
N SER A 89 -3.55 -13.03 5.61
CA SER A 89 -2.45 -13.98 5.81
C SER A 89 -1.12 -13.41 5.31
N GLU A 90 -1.14 -12.74 4.16
CA GLU A 90 0.06 -12.10 3.63
C GLU A 90 0.57 -11.00 4.56
N LEU A 91 -0.34 -10.17 5.06
CA LEU A 91 0.00 -9.08 5.98
C LEU A 91 0.56 -9.62 7.29
N GLN A 92 -0.07 -10.68 7.84
CA GLN A 92 0.40 -11.29 9.07
C GLN A 92 1.79 -11.88 8.90
N GLY A 93 2.04 -12.56 7.77
CA GLY A 93 3.36 -13.10 7.45
C GLY A 93 4.42 -12.01 7.38
N ALA A 94 4.10 -10.90 6.72
CA ALA A 94 5.03 -9.77 6.61
C ALA A 94 5.32 -9.15 7.98
N LEU A 95 4.27 -8.97 8.80
CA LEU A 95 4.40 -8.42 10.15
C LEU A 95 5.29 -9.30 11.02
N ASP A 96 5.08 -10.63 10.96
CA ASP A 96 5.84 -11.59 11.77
C ASP A 96 7.33 -11.60 11.42
N MET A 97 7.68 -11.20 10.22
CA MET A 97 9.07 -11.19 9.76
C MET A 97 9.80 -9.89 10.05
N LEU A 98 9.10 -8.88 10.55
CA LEU A 98 9.76 -7.62 10.89
C LEU A 98 10.67 -7.79 12.10
N PRO A 99 11.83 -7.10 12.14
CA PRO A 99 12.69 -7.12 13.32
C PRO A 99 11.97 -6.48 14.52
N ILE A 100 12.32 -6.95 15.69
CA ILE A 100 11.73 -6.47 16.95
C ILE A 100 12.30 -5.11 17.32
#